data_437228ac85d751f6fc3fc55830569265
#
_entry.id   437228ac85d751f6fc3fc55830569265
#
_cell.length_a   1.000
_cell.length_b   1.000
_cell.length_c   1.000
_cell.angle_alpha   90.00
_cell.angle_beta   90.00
_cell.angle_gamma   90.00
#
_symmetry.space_group_name_H-M   'P 1'
#
loop_
_entity.id
_entity.type
_entity.pdbx_description
1 polymer ?
#
loop_
_entity_poly.entity_id
_entity_poly.type
_entity_poly.pdbx_seq_one_letter_code
_entity_poly.pdbx_strand_id
1 'polypeptide(L)'
;MDAGTLVLLHSPLVGVASWGTLPEALGRAGAGAAAVAVGGDDRPPFARRYVDEAVAGTLAADPPGPLVLVGHSGAGPLLGAVGAGLAAADRPAGGYLFCDAGLPRDGATRLELLGAEDQEMAAAFRAELERGGRFPEWGDAALAPLVPDPAARAALIGSLRPRDLAFFTEPLPPAPGWPDAPCGFLRLSAAYDHWAAAAAARGWPTASLDAGHFHPLADPGEVAAALLGLLARM
;
A
#
# COMPACT_ATOMS: atom_id res chain seq x y z
N MET A 1 24.66 5.90 -6.99
CA MET A 1 24.14 5.09 -5.88
C MET A 1 23.24 4.03 -6.50
N ASP A 2 23.40 2.79 -6.09
CA ASP A 2 22.54 1.70 -6.58
C ASP A 2 21.12 2.00 -6.10
N ALA A 3 20.17 2.11 -7.01
CA ALA A 3 18.82 2.63 -6.72
C ALA A 3 18.00 1.69 -5.81
N GLY A 4 18.58 0.56 -5.39
CA GLY A 4 17.89 -0.45 -4.60
C GLY A 4 16.76 -1.15 -5.37
N THR A 5 16.11 -2.12 -4.74
CA THR A 5 14.92 -2.79 -5.30
C THR A 5 13.64 -2.31 -4.61
N LEU A 6 12.67 -1.86 -5.39
CA LEU A 6 11.35 -1.50 -4.89
C LEU A 6 10.53 -2.78 -4.63
N VAL A 7 10.17 -3.02 -3.37
CA VAL A 7 9.32 -4.14 -2.95
C VAL A 7 7.89 -3.64 -2.89
N LEU A 8 7.06 -4.07 -3.83
CA LEU A 8 5.69 -3.59 -4.01
C LEU A 8 4.71 -4.43 -3.19
N LEU A 9 4.09 -3.80 -2.19
CA LEU A 9 3.14 -4.41 -1.25
C LEU A 9 1.73 -3.87 -1.54
N HIS A 10 0.85 -4.74 -2.02
CA HIS A 10 -0.53 -4.40 -2.35
C HIS A 10 -1.42 -4.26 -1.10
N SER A 11 -2.54 -3.55 -1.22
CA SER A 11 -3.53 -3.46 -0.13
C SER A 11 -4.03 -4.86 0.29
N PRO A 12 -4.28 -5.10 1.59
CA PRO A 12 -4.95 -6.32 2.06
C PRO A 12 -6.39 -6.51 1.53
N LEU A 13 -6.93 -5.49 0.87
CA LEU A 13 -8.28 -5.50 0.28
C LEU A 13 -8.31 -5.97 -1.19
N VAL A 14 -7.13 -6.11 -1.80
CA VAL A 14 -6.95 -6.56 -3.19
C VAL A 14 -5.76 -7.51 -3.26
N GLY A 15 -5.51 -8.11 -4.44
CA GLY A 15 -4.32 -8.93 -4.67
C GLY A 15 -3.21 -8.19 -5.40
N VAL A 16 -2.11 -8.90 -5.66
CA VAL A 16 -0.93 -8.41 -6.37
C VAL A 16 -1.24 -7.88 -7.77
N ALA A 17 -2.35 -8.33 -8.37
CA ALA A 17 -2.85 -7.83 -9.66
C ALA A 17 -3.10 -6.32 -9.69
N SER A 18 -3.28 -5.68 -8.52
CA SER A 18 -3.44 -4.22 -8.42
C SER A 18 -2.20 -3.43 -8.82
N TRP A 19 -1.04 -4.05 -8.96
CA TRP A 19 0.18 -3.44 -9.46
C TRP A 19 0.30 -3.51 -11.00
N GLY A 20 -0.50 -4.37 -11.66
CA GLY A 20 -0.46 -4.54 -13.12
C GLY A 20 0.95 -4.77 -13.64
N THR A 21 1.35 -3.95 -14.63
CA THR A 21 2.68 -3.97 -15.25
C THR A 21 3.64 -2.90 -14.67
N LEU A 22 3.39 -2.40 -13.46
CA LEU A 22 4.27 -1.45 -12.79
C LEU A 22 5.69 -2.02 -12.54
N PRO A 23 5.86 -3.32 -12.13
CA PRO A 23 7.20 -3.88 -12.01
C PRO A 23 8.01 -3.80 -13.30
N GLU A 24 7.40 -4.10 -14.44
CA GLU A 24 8.03 -4.02 -15.76
C GLU A 24 8.32 -2.57 -16.16
N ALA A 25 7.45 -1.63 -15.80
CA ALA A 25 7.68 -0.21 -16.04
C ALA A 25 8.88 0.32 -15.25
N LEU A 26 9.01 -0.06 -13.98
CA LEU A 26 10.18 0.24 -13.15
C LEU A 26 11.46 -0.39 -13.74
N GLY A 27 11.39 -1.64 -14.19
CA GLY A 27 12.50 -2.32 -14.86
C GLY A 27 12.95 -1.60 -16.12
N ARG A 28 12.02 -1.13 -16.97
CA ARG A 28 12.35 -0.32 -18.17
C ARG A 28 12.99 1.02 -17.81
N ALA A 29 12.68 1.57 -16.65
CA ALA A 29 13.27 2.78 -16.12
C ALA A 29 14.61 2.54 -15.40
N GLY A 30 15.12 1.30 -15.39
CA GLY A 30 16.42 0.94 -14.83
C GLY A 30 16.40 0.64 -13.31
N ALA A 31 15.23 0.43 -12.71
CA ALA A 31 15.10 0.11 -11.30
C ALA A 31 14.62 -1.33 -11.08
N GLY A 32 15.20 -2.04 -10.10
CA GLY A 32 14.71 -3.33 -9.67
C GLY A 32 13.33 -3.18 -9.00
N ALA A 33 12.40 -4.12 -9.27
CA ALA A 33 11.13 -4.17 -8.60
C ALA A 33 10.70 -5.62 -8.36
N ALA A 34 10.11 -5.89 -7.19
CA ALA A 34 9.54 -7.18 -6.82
C ALA A 34 8.13 -6.97 -6.24
N ALA A 35 7.12 -7.46 -6.92
CA ALA A 35 5.76 -7.45 -6.39
C ALA A 35 5.55 -8.70 -5.52
N VAL A 36 5.25 -8.48 -4.24
CA VAL A 36 5.04 -9.55 -3.27
C VAL A 36 3.55 -9.83 -3.12
N ALA A 37 3.15 -11.08 -3.39
CA ALA A 37 1.79 -11.53 -3.17
C ALA A 37 1.58 -11.91 -1.69
N VAL A 38 0.56 -11.35 -1.07
CA VAL A 38 0.10 -11.71 0.28
C VAL A 38 -1.29 -12.30 0.19
N GLY A 39 -1.52 -13.49 0.71
CA GLY A 39 -2.76 -14.25 0.53
C GLY A 39 -3.37 -14.84 1.81
N GLY A 40 -2.60 -15.16 2.82
CA GLY A 40 -3.03 -15.86 4.04
C GLY A 40 -3.57 -14.98 5.15
N ASP A 41 -3.79 -13.70 4.91
CA ASP A 41 -4.40 -12.75 5.84
C ASP A 41 -5.94 -12.74 5.79
N ASP A 42 -6.55 -13.91 5.54
CA ASP A 42 -8.00 -14.11 5.38
C ASP A 42 -8.75 -14.28 6.72
N ARG A 43 -8.05 -14.39 7.83
CA ARG A 43 -8.57 -14.59 9.20
C ARG A 43 -7.69 -13.88 10.24
N PRO A 44 -8.25 -13.57 11.43
CA PRO A 44 -7.47 -12.97 12.51
C PRO A 44 -6.26 -13.84 12.92
N PRO A 45 -5.19 -13.21 13.36
CA PRO A 45 -4.91 -11.77 13.34
C PRO A 45 -4.50 -11.33 11.92
N PHE A 46 -5.40 -10.57 11.25
CA PHE A 46 -5.26 -10.23 9.82
C PHE A 46 -3.97 -9.45 9.54
N ALA A 47 -3.74 -8.38 10.30
CA ALA A 47 -2.61 -7.49 10.07
C ALA A 47 -1.27 -8.20 10.34
N ARG A 48 -1.20 -9.02 11.39
CA ARG A 48 0.00 -9.80 11.70
C ARG A 48 0.31 -10.81 10.60
N ARG A 49 -0.71 -11.54 10.11
CA ARG A 49 -0.53 -12.50 9.00
C ARG A 49 -0.06 -11.82 7.73
N TYR A 50 -0.64 -10.65 7.41
CA TYR A 50 -0.17 -9.84 6.29
C TYR A 50 1.31 -9.50 6.42
N VAL A 51 1.74 -9.01 7.58
CA VAL A 51 3.15 -8.66 7.86
C VAL A 51 4.05 -9.88 7.71
N ASP A 52 3.69 -11.00 8.33
CA ASP A 52 4.50 -12.23 8.30
C ASP A 52 4.66 -12.75 6.86
N GLU A 53 3.61 -12.72 6.05
CA GLU A 53 3.69 -13.13 4.64
C GLU A 53 4.44 -12.13 3.77
N ALA A 54 4.26 -10.83 3.98
CA ALA A 54 5.00 -9.80 3.25
C ALA A 54 6.52 -9.94 3.51
N VAL A 55 6.91 -10.18 4.76
CA VAL A 55 8.30 -10.45 5.14
C VAL A 55 8.78 -11.74 4.47
N ALA A 56 8.06 -12.86 4.64
CA ALA A 56 8.45 -14.14 4.07
C ALA A 56 8.55 -14.09 2.54
N GLY A 57 7.58 -13.46 1.87
CA GLY A 57 7.59 -13.29 0.42
C GLY A 57 8.73 -12.42 -0.09
N THR A 58 9.08 -11.35 0.66
CA THR A 58 10.22 -10.50 0.34
C THR A 58 11.53 -11.27 0.47
N LEU A 59 11.72 -12.02 1.55
CA LEU A 59 12.91 -12.83 1.77
C LEU A 59 13.04 -13.98 0.74
N ALA A 60 11.93 -14.61 0.38
CA ALA A 60 11.90 -15.65 -0.63
C ALA A 60 12.22 -15.15 -2.04
N ALA A 61 11.82 -13.93 -2.37
CA ALA A 61 12.16 -13.29 -3.64
C ALA A 61 13.64 -12.85 -3.70
N ASP A 62 14.28 -12.69 -2.55
CA ASP A 62 15.68 -12.27 -2.36
C ASP A 62 16.12 -11.13 -3.31
N PRO A 63 15.39 -10.00 -3.34
CA PRO A 63 15.70 -8.93 -4.27
C PRO A 63 17.07 -8.30 -3.95
N PRO A 64 17.88 -7.99 -4.99
CA PRO A 64 19.23 -7.47 -4.78
C PRO A 64 19.25 -6.04 -4.23
N GLY A 65 20.34 -5.69 -3.53
CA GLY A 65 20.62 -4.33 -3.06
C GLY A 65 19.76 -3.89 -1.85
N PRO A 66 19.77 -2.59 -1.54
CA PRO A 66 18.89 -2.01 -0.53
C PRO A 66 17.42 -2.18 -0.90
N LEU A 67 16.57 -2.47 0.09
CA LEU A 67 15.13 -2.65 -0.11
C LEU A 67 14.39 -1.33 0.12
N VAL A 68 13.57 -0.92 -0.84
CA VAL A 68 12.63 0.19 -0.66
C VAL A 68 11.22 -0.38 -0.64
N LEU A 69 10.56 -0.33 0.51
CA LEU A 69 9.20 -0.84 0.65
C LEU A 69 8.20 0.17 0.08
N VAL A 70 7.39 -0.28 -0.87
CA VAL A 70 6.33 0.54 -1.48
C VAL A 70 4.98 -0.04 -1.09
N GLY A 71 4.22 0.69 -0.28
CA GLY A 71 2.88 0.27 0.13
C GLY A 71 1.80 1.05 -0.58
N HIS A 72 0.85 0.35 -1.21
CA HIS A 72 -0.33 0.97 -1.80
C HIS A 72 -1.52 0.87 -0.85
N SER A 73 -2.25 1.98 -0.67
CA SER A 73 -3.53 1.98 0.03
C SER A 73 -3.41 1.42 1.47
N GLY A 74 -4.18 0.39 1.80
CA GLY A 74 -4.20 -0.27 3.11
C GLY A 74 -2.92 -1.02 3.50
N ALA A 75 -1.91 -1.13 2.61
CA ALA A 75 -0.59 -1.66 2.96
C ALA A 75 0.28 -0.61 3.67
N GLY A 76 0.06 0.69 3.41
CA GLY A 76 0.86 1.75 4.01
C GLY A 76 0.96 1.68 5.53
N PRO A 77 -0.16 1.56 6.28
CA PRO A 77 -0.14 1.43 7.73
C PRO A 77 0.66 0.23 8.28
N LEU A 78 0.98 -0.74 7.44
CA LEU A 78 1.71 -1.95 7.80
C LEU A 78 3.21 -1.90 7.45
N LEU A 79 3.66 -0.89 6.67
CA LEU A 79 5.04 -0.83 6.19
C LEU A 79 6.07 -0.81 7.31
N GLY A 80 5.81 -0.08 8.39
CA GLY A 80 6.73 -0.04 9.52
C GLY A 80 6.91 -1.41 10.19
N ALA A 81 5.82 -2.16 10.35
CA ALA A 81 5.88 -3.51 10.92
C ALA A 81 6.55 -4.52 9.96
N VAL A 82 6.35 -4.37 8.64
CA VAL A 82 7.08 -5.18 7.63
C VAL A 82 8.58 -4.86 7.69
N GLY A 83 8.96 -3.57 7.74
CA GLY A 83 10.35 -3.14 7.89
C GLY A 83 11.01 -3.72 9.14
N ALA A 84 10.32 -3.68 10.29
CA ALA A 84 10.80 -4.28 11.54
C ALA A 84 10.99 -5.81 11.40
N GLY A 85 10.07 -6.50 10.73
CA GLY A 85 10.20 -7.94 10.46
C GLY A 85 11.38 -8.28 9.55
N LEU A 86 11.63 -7.47 8.52
CA LEU A 86 12.79 -7.63 7.63
C LEU A 86 14.10 -7.33 8.36
N ALA A 87 14.14 -6.29 9.20
CA ALA A 87 15.30 -5.96 10.02
C ALA A 87 15.64 -7.10 11.01
N ALA A 88 14.64 -7.74 11.60
CA ALA A 88 14.82 -8.92 12.45
C ALA A 88 15.39 -10.14 11.70
N ALA A 89 15.30 -10.15 10.37
CA ALA A 89 15.88 -11.15 9.47
C ALA A 89 17.17 -10.66 8.78
N ASP A 90 17.85 -9.67 9.35
CA ASP A 90 19.09 -9.07 8.82
C ASP A 90 18.96 -8.47 7.41
N ARG A 91 17.74 -8.06 7.02
CA ARG A 91 17.43 -7.42 5.73
C ARG A 91 16.66 -6.10 5.92
N PRO A 92 17.25 -5.09 6.60
CA PRO A 92 16.54 -3.84 6.90
C PRO A 92 16.10 -3.10 5.63
N ALA A 93 14.98 -2.38 5.75
CA ALA A 93 14.54 -1.47 4.69
C ALA A 93 15.48 -0.26 4.61
N GLY A 94 15.85 0.13 3.40
CA GLY A 94 16.61 1.35 3.12
C GLY A 94 15.70 2.56 2.83
N GLY A 95 14.38 2.37 2.74
CA GLY A 95 13.41 3.43 2.54
C GLY A 95 11.97 2.93 2.48
N TYR A 96 11.02 3.88 2.60
CA TYR A 96 9.59 3.63 2.55
C TYR A 96 8.90 4.60 1.61
N LEU A 97 8.15 4.08 0.64
CA LEU A 97 7.31 4.87 -0.26
C LEU A 97 5.83 4.53 -0.03
N PHE A 98 5.05 5.54 0.26
CA PHE A 98 3.62 5.45 0.45
C PHE A 98 2.93 5.88 -0.84
N CYS A 99 2.31 4.95 -1.53
CA CYS A 99 1.61 5.19 -2.79
C CYS A 99 0.11 5.24 -2.53
N ASP A 100 -0.46 6.44 -2.47
CA ASP A 100 -1.89 6.67 -2.15
C ASP A 100 -2.33 5.82 -0.94
N ALA A 101 -1.65 6.00 0.19
CA ALA A 101 -1.70 5.07 1.32
C ALA A 101 -1.78 5.80 2.67
N GLY A 102 -2.40 5.16 3.66
CA GLY A 102 -2.34 5.61 5.05
C GLY A 102 -0.94 5.46 5.63
N LEU A 103 -0.65 6.17 6.72
CA LEU A 103 0.63 6.08 7.44
C LEU A 103 0.51 5.18 8.67
N PRO A 104 1.60 4.53 9.11
CA PRO A 104 1.65 3.75 10.33
C PRO A 104 1.23 4.57 11.55
N ARG A 105 0.38 3.96 12.38
CA ARG A 105 -0.05 4.49 13.68
C ARG A 105 -0.29 3.32 14.63
N ASP A 106 0.59 3.20 15.62
CA ASP A 106 0.62 2.07 16.54
C ASP A 106 -0.72 1.88 17.25
N GLY A 107 -1.22 0.65 17.22
CA GLY A 107 -2.44 0.24 17.89
C GLY A 107 -3.74 0.82 17.32
N ALA A 108 -3.68 1.73 16.34
CA ALA A 108 -4.88 2.22 15.67
C ALA A 108 -5.56 1.11 14.87
N THR A 109 -6.86 1.19 14.75
CA THR A 109 -7.63 0.36 13.82
C THR A 109 -7.77 1.05 12.46
N ARG A 110 -8.11 0.31 11.42
CA ARG A 110 -8.37 0.90 10.09
C ARG A 110 -9.55 1.88 10.09
N LEU A 111 -10.57 1.61 10.92
CA LEU A 111 -11.69 2.54 11.11
C LEU A 111 -11.26 3.84 11.79
N GLU A 112 -10.34 3.79 12.76
CA GLU A 112 -9.80 5.00 13.39
C GLU A 112 -8.92 5.80 12.44
N LEU A 113 -8.18 5.14 11.54
CA LEU A 113 -7.42 5.83 10.49
C LEU A 113 -8.38 6.55 9.53
N LEU A 114 -9.45 5.89 9.10
CA LEU A 114 -10.48 6.51 8.26
C LEU A 114 -11.19 7.66 8.99
N GLY A 115 -11.51 7.50 10.27
CA GLY A 115 -12.15 8.54 11.08
C GLY A 115 -11.27 9.76 11.35
N ALA A 116 -9.95 9.63 11.24
CA ALA A 116 -9.04 10.77 11.30
C ALA A 116 -9.10 11.64 10.04
N GLU A 117 -9.56 11.09 8.92
CA GLU A 117 -9.79 11.81 7.67
C GLU A 117 -11.22 12.37 7.62
N ASP A 118 -12.21 11.51 7.88
CA ASP A 118 -13.64 11.84 7.82
C ASP A 118 -14.43 10.99 8.83
N GLN A 119 -14.84 11.63 9.92
CA GLN A 119 -15.58 10.96 11.01
C GLN A 119 -16.98 10.50 10.58
N GLU A 120 -17.65 11.28 9.73
CA GLU A 120 -19.01 10.94 9.28
C GLU A 120 -18.96 9.72 8.34
N MET A 121 -18.04 9.73 7.38
CA MET A 121 -17.80 8.59 6.49
C MET A 121 -17.41 7.34 7.28
N ALA A 122 -16.52 7.44 8.26
CA ALA A 122 -16.10 6.31 9.08
C ALA A 122 -17.27 5.73 9.91
N ALA A 123 -18.14 6.59 10.44
CA ALA A 123 -19.33 6.16 11.18
C ALA A 123 -20.35 5.45 10.26
N ALA A 124 -20.60 6.00 9.08
CA ALA A 124 -21.49 5.39 8.09
C ALA A 124 -20.94 4.04 7.60
N PHE A 125 -19.64 3.97 7.34
CA PHE A 125 -18.96 2.74 6.94
C PHE A 125 -19.00 1.66 8.03
N ARG A 126 -18.74 2.04 9.30
CA ARG A 126 -18.90 1.14 10.45
C ARG A 126 -20.32 0.57 10.51
N ALA A 127 -21.34 1.42 10.41
CA ALA A 127 -22.72 1.00 10.46
C ALA A 127 -23.10 0.02 9.33
N GLU A 128 -22.50 0.18 8.14
CA GLU A 128 -22.67 -0.79 7.05
C GLU A 128 -22.07 -2.14 7.38
N LEU A 129 -20.84 -2.16 7.90
CA LEU A 129 -20.15 -3.40 8.30
C LEU A 129 -20.89 -4.09 9.46
N GLU A 130 -21.47 -3.35 10.43
CA GLU A 130 -22.27 -3.89 11.54
C GLU A 130 -23.58 -4.57 11.07
N ARG A 131 -24.11 -4.15 9.92
CA ARG A 131 -25.24 -4.80 9.25
C ARG A 131 -24.86 -6.05 8.45
N GLY A 132 -23.58 -6.46 8.49
CA GLY A 132 -23.05 -7.62 7.77
C GLY A 132 -22.50 -7.29 6.40
N GLY A 133 -22.35 -6.00 6.06
CA GLY A 133 -21.67 -5.55 4.84
C GLY A 133 -20.20 -5.99 4.81
N ARG A 134 -19.63 -6.02 3.62
CA ARG A 134 -18.20 -6.30 3.39
C ARG A 134 -17.63 -5.27 2.44
N PHE A 135 -16.32 -5.04 2.52
CA PHE A 135 -15.62 -4.10 1.64
C PHE A 135 -14.24 -4.64 1.25
N PRO A 136 -13.82 -4.48 -0.03
CA PRO A 136 -14.55 -3.83 -1.12
C PRO A 136 -15.50 -4.79 -1.86
N GLU A 137 -16.58 -4.25 -2.40
CA GLU A 137 -17.52 -4.95 -3.28
C GLU A 137 -17.66 -4.17 -4.61
N TRP A 138 -16.52 -3.84 -5.23
CA TRP A 138 -16.49 -3.07 -6.47
C TRP A 138 -16.79 -3.94 -7.68
N GLY A 139 -17.77 -3.51 -8.48
CA GLY A 139 -18.08 -4.11 -9.78
C GLY A 139 -17.42 -3.37 -10.95
N ASP A 140 -17.60 -3.92 -12.15
CA ASP A 140 -17.02 -3.38 -13.38
C ASP A 140 -17.37 -1.90 -13.61
N ALA A 141 -18.63 -1.52 -13.43
CA ALA A 141 -19.09 -0.14 -13.65
C ALA A 141 -18.42 0.87 -12.71
N ALA A 142 -18.13 0.48 -11.46
CA ALA A 142 -17.46 1.34 -10.49
C ALA A 142 -15.96 1.52 -10.81
N LEU A 143 -15.31 0.50 -11.36
CA LEU A 143 -13.89 0.51 -11.65
C LEU A 143 -13.55 0.97 -13.07
N ALA A 144 -14.50 0.95 -14.01
CA ALA A 144 -14.24 1.34 -15.41
C ALA A 144 -13.65 2.76 -15.58
N PRO A 145 -14.08 3.79 -14.82
CA PRO A 145 -13.46 5.12 -14.90
C PRO A 145 -12.02 5.16 -14.36
N LEU A 146 -11.65 4.26 -13.45
CA LEU A 146 -10.35 4.23 -12.77
C LEU A 146 -9.36 3.31 -13.46
N VAL A 147 -9.84 2.24 -14.10
CA VAL A 147 -9.04 1.24 -14.81
C VAL A 147 -9.68 1.03 -16.19
N PRO A 148 -9.32 1.83 -17.19
CA PRO A 148 -9.94 1.78 -18.53
C PRO A 148 -9.72 0.45 -19.25
N ASP A 149 -8.55 -0.18 -19.08
CA ASP A 149 -8.26 -1.48 -19.69
C ASP A 149 -9.15 -2.57 -19.09
N PRO A 150 -9.99 -3.26 -19.89
CA PRO A 150 -10.94 -4.24 -19.37
C PRO A 150 -10.27 -5.52 -18.83
N ALA A 151 -9.09 -5.89 -19.33
CA ALA A 151 -8.37 -7.07 -18.84
C ALA A 151 -7.73 -6.79 -17.48
N ALA A 152 -7.07 -5.64 -17.30
CA ALA A 152 -6.54 -5.20 -16.02
C ALA A 152 -7.66 -5.03 -14.98
N ARG A 153 -8.81 -4.47 -15.39
CA ARG A 153 -9.98 -4.30 -14.52
C ARG A 153 -10.57 -5.65 -14.10
N ALA A 154 -10.70 -6.60 -15.01
CA ALA A 154 -11.16 -7.96 -14.68
C ALA A 154 -10.19 -8.65 -13.71
N ALA A 155 -8.88 -8.53 -13.91
CA ALA A 155 -7.88 -9.07 -13.01
C ALA A 155 -7.96 -8.42 -11.61
N LEU A 156 -8.16 -7.10 -11.53
CA LEU A 156 -8.38 -6.40 -10.26
C LEU A 156 -9.62 -6.91 -9.55
N ILE A 157 -10.76 -7.02 -10.26
CA ILE A 157 -12.03 -7.53 -9.70
C ILE A 157 -11.84 -8.95 -9.18
N GLY A 158 -11.19 -9.84 -9.96
CA GLY A 158 -10.89 -11.21 -9.53
C GLY A 158 -9.94 -11.31 -8.34
N SER A 159 -9.25 -10.23 -8.00
CA SER A 159 -8.33 -10.15 -6.87
C SER A 159 -8.91 -9.44 -5.64
N LEU A 160 -10.17 -8.98 -5.67
CA LEU A 160 -10.82 -8.34 -4.54
C LEU A 160 -10.91 -9.30 -3.35
N ARG A 161 -10.68 -8.75 -2.16
CA ARG A 161 -10.70 -9.48 -0.89
C ARG A 161 -11.65 -8.78 0.08
N PRO A 162 -12.97 -8.99 -0.06
CA PRO A 162 -13.96 -8.35 0.80
C PRO A 162 -13.79 -8.76 2.26
N ARG A 163 -13.69 -7.76 3.14
CA ARG A 163 -13.47 -7.92 4.58
C ARG A 163 -14.68 -7.44 5.36
N ASP A 164 -14.90 -8.04 6.49
CA ASP A 164 -15.95 -7.70 7.44
C ASP A 164 -15.47 -6.70 8.52
N LEU A 165 -16.34 -6.39 9.46
CA LEU A 165 -16.07 -5.48 10.57
C LEU A 165 -14.83 -5.89 11.38
N ALA A 166 -14.61 -7.20 11.59
CA ALA A 166 -13.49 -7.68 12.41
C ALA A 166 -12.13 -7.25 11.84
N PHE A 167 -11.98 -7.26 10.50
CA PHE A 167 -10.78 -6.77 9.83
C PHE A 167 -10.54 -5.27 10.06
N PHE A 168 -11.60 -4.46 10.03
CA PHE A 168 -11.49 -3.00 10.14
C PHE A 168 -11.32 -2.52 11.59
N THR A 169 -11.70 -3.35 12.57
CA THR A 169 -11.59 -3.06 14.00
C THR A 169 -10.40 -3.73 14.68
N GLU A 170 -9.64 -4.57 13.96
CA GLU A 170 -8.41 -5.16 14.48
C GLU A 170 -7.35 -4.07 14.67
N PRO A 171 -6.69 -3.99 15.85
CA PRO A 171 -5.56 -3.10 16.05
C PRO A 171 -4.39 -3.43 15.12
N LEU A 172 -3.82 -2.41 14.51
CA LEU A 172 -2.62 -2.55 13.69
C LEU A 172 -1.40 -2.84 14.56
N PRO A 173 -0.45 -3.66 14.07
CA PRO A 173 0.75 -4.00 14.82
C PRO A 173 1.62 -2.75 15.03
N PRO A 174 2.30 -2.65 16.19
CA PRO A 174 3.23 -1.57 16.44
C PRO A 174 4.45 -1.68 15.52
N ALA A 175 5.04 -0.53 15.22
CA ALA A 175 6.29 -0.39 14.49
C ALA A 175 7.30 0.42 15.31
N PRO A 176 7.86 -0.16 16.39
CA PRO A 176 8.73 0.57 17.31
C PRO A 176 9.98 1.06 16.57
N GLY A 177 10.29 2.36 16.77
CA GLY A 177 11.43 3.01 16.11
C GLY A 177 11.17 3.48 14.68
N TRP A 178 10.02 3.18 14.10
CA TRP A 178 9.65 3.71 12.78
C TRP A 178 9.33 5.22 12.84
N PRO A 179 9.74 6.03 11.84
CA PRO A 179 10.53 5.67 10.67
C PRO A 179 12.03 5.51 11.00
N ASP A 180 12.61 4.40 10.62
CA ASP A 180 14.02 4.02 10.79
C ASP A 180 14.84 4.20 9.51
N ALA A 181 14.19 4.62 8.42
CA ALA A 181 14.77 4.93 7.11
C ALA A 181 14.02 6.09 6.44
N PRO A 182 14.59 6.72 5.39
CA PRO A 182 13.91 7.78 4.64
C PRO A 182 12.53 7.36 4.11
N CYS A 183 11.60 8.33 4.08
CA CYS A 183 10.23 8.10 3.63
C CYS A 183 9.84 9.10 2.54
N GLY A 184 8.98 8.67 1.60
CA GLY A 184 8.36 9.53 0.60
C GLY A 184 6.89 9.18 0.37
N PHE A 185 6.13 10.12 -0.19
CA PHE A 185 4.69 9.95 -0.41
C PHE A 185 4.29 10.31 -1.84
N LEU A 186 3.63 9.39 -2.52
CA LEU A 186 2.98 9.61 -3.80
C LEU A 186 1.47 9.66 -3.62
N ARG A 187 0.87 10.81 -3.86
CA ARG A 187 -0.58 11.01 -3.87
C ARG A 187 -1.11 10.78 -5.27
N LEU A 188 -2.12 9.94 -5.43
CA LEU A 188 -2.81 9.65 -6.69
C LEU A 188 -4.23 10.19 -6.70
N SER A 189 -4.93 10.19 -5.57
CA SER A 189 -6.34 10.57 -5.47
C SER A 189 -6.59 11.53 -4.32
N ALA A 190 -7.65 12.35 -4.43
CA ALA A 190 -8.05 13.32 -3.40
C ALA A 190 -8.38 12.67 -2.05
N ALA A 191 -8.79 11.40 -2.05
CA ALA A 191 -9.04 10.65 -0.82
C ALA A 191 -7.81 10.55 0.09
N TYR A 192 -6.60 10.76 -0.45
CA TYR A 192 -5.35 10.69 0.32
C TYR A 192 -4.68 12.05 0.54
N ASP A 193 -5.39 13.16 0.28
CA ASP A 193 -4.85 14.52 0.53
C ASP A 193 -4.43 14.73 1.99
N HIS A 194 -5.20 14.22 2.94
CA HIS A 194 -4.87 14.28 4.36
C HIS A 194 -3.52 13.60 4.67
N TRP A 195 -3.28 12.41 4.12
CA TRP A 195 -2.04 11.66 4.33
C TRP A 195 -0.85 12.29 3.62
N ALA A 196 -1.05 12.86 2.43
CA ALA A 196 -0.03 13.62 1.72
C ALA A 196 0.39 14.86 2.53
N ALA A 197 -0.57 15.59 3.09
CA ALA A 197 -0.31 16.72 3.98
C ALA A 197 0.44 16.28 5.26
N ALA A 198 0.05 15.15 5.85
CA ALA A 198 0.71 14.60 7.03
C ALA A 198 2.15 14.13 6.74
N ALA A 199 2.44 13.63 5.54
CA ALA A 199 3.79 13.29 5.07
C ALA A 199 4.64 14.55 4.86
N ALA A 200 4.08 15.56 4.19
CA ALA A 200 4.75 16.85 3.97
C ALA A 200 5.10 17.56 5.30
N ALA A 201 4.20 17.51 6.29
CA ALA A 201 4.42 18.06 7.62
C ALA A 201 5.58 17.35 8.37
N ARG A 202 5.93 16.12 8.00
CA ARG A 202 7.11 15.39 8.48
C ARG A 202 8.39 15.73 7.71
N GLY A 203 8.32 16.60 6.72
CA GLY A 203 9.45 16.94 5.86
C GLY A 203 9.79 15.89 4.81
N TRP A 204 8.89 14.92 4.57
CA TRP A 204 9.13 13.90 3.55
C TRP A 204 8.94 14.46 2.14
N PRO A 205 9.73 14.05 1.15
CA PRO A 205 9.45 14.36 -0.23
C PRO A 205 8.07 13.81 -0.62
N THR A 206 7.25 14.68 -1.22
CA THR A 206 5.93 14.33 -1.74
C THR A 206 5.85 14.57 -3.23
N ALA A 207 5.05 13.78 -3.92
CA ALA A 207 4.66 14.00 -5.31
C ALA A 207 3.15 13.75 -5.44
N SER A 208 2.52 14.43 -6.40
CA SER A 208 1.10 14.25 -6.70
C SER A 208 0.91 14.03 -8.18
N LEU A 209 0.10 13.05 -8.51
CA LEU A 209 -0.47 12.87 -9.84
C LEU A 209 -1.96 13.20 -9.75
N ASP A 210 -2.48 13.90 -10.76
CA ASP A 210 -3.92 14.20 -10.82
C ASP A 210 -4.63 13.02 -11.50
N ALA A 211 -4.80 11.93 -10.75
CA ALA A 211 -5.16 10.62 -11.25
C ALA A 211 -6.22 9.94 -10.35
N GLY A 212 -6.36 8.64 -10.45
CA GLY A 212 -7.24 7.84 -9.60
C GLY A 212 -6.45 6.83 -8.75
N HIS A 213 -7.09 6.30 -7.72
CA HIS A 213 -6.48 5.38 -6.76
C HIS A 213 -5.78 4.16 -7.40
N PHE A 214 -6.29 3.65 -8.53
CA PHE A 214 -5.71 2.54 -9.28
C PHE A 214 -4.84 2.98 -10.46
N HIS A 215 -4.25 4.16 -10.40
CA HIS A 215 -3.37 4.66 -11.47
C HIS A 215 -2.17 3.74 -11.80
N PRO A 216 -1.64 2.92 -10.88
CA PRO A 216 -0.68 1.87 -11.23
C PRO A 216 -1.14 0.91 -12.34
N LEU A 217 -2.46 0.72 -12.48
CA LEU A 217 -3.06 -0.06 -13.56
C LEU A 217 -3.38 0.76 -14.82
N ALA A 218 -3.67 2.06 -14.65
CA ALA A 218 -4.05 2.94 -15.76
C ALA A 218 -2.83 3.48 -16.53
N ASP A 219 -1.83 3.97 -15.79
CA ASP A 219 -0.54 4.41 -16.35
C ASP A 219 0.63 4.01 -15.45
N PRO A 220 1.12 2.76 -15.56
CA PRO A 220 2.25 2.28 -14.78
C PRO A 220 3.56 3.03 -15.08
N GLY A 221 3.68 3.63 -16.26
CA GLY A 221 4.87 4.42 -16.65
C GLY A 221 4.96 5.72 -15.87
N GLU A 222 3.85 6.45 -15.74
CA GLU A 222 3.78 7.69 -14.97
C GLU A 222 4.02 7.43 -13.48
N VAL A 223 3.41 6.37 -12.93
CA VAL A 223 3.64 5.97 -11.53
C VAL A 223 5.09 5.58 -11.28
N ALA A 224 5.71 4.82 -12.18
CA ALA A 224 7.12 4.44 -12.07
C ALA A 224 8.02 5.68 -12.03
N ALA A 225 7.82 6.63 -12.94
CA ALA A 225 8.59 7.88 -12.98
C ALA A 225 8.42 8.69 -11.68
N ALA A 226 7.21 8.80 -11.16
CA ALA A 226 6.92 9.50 -9.92
C ALA A 226 7.59 8.84 -8.69
N LEU A 227 7.52 7.51 -8.57
CA LEU A 227 8.19 6.75 -7.50
C LEU A 227 9.71 6.92 -7.54
N LEU A 228 10.33 6.83 -8.73
CA LEU A 228 11.76 7.04 -8.89
C LEU A 228 12.19 8.49 -8.63
N GLY A 229 11.35 9.45 -9.01
CA GLY A 229 11.56 10.86 -8.67
C GLY A 229 11.47 11.15 -7.18
N LEU A 230 10.65 10.42 -6.43
CA LEU A 230 10.61 10.47 -4.96
C LEU A 230 11.87 9.85 -4.37
N LEU A 231 12.22 8.65 -4.81
CA LEU A 231 13.40 7.92 -4.33
C LEU A 231 14.69 8.75 -4.48
N ALA A 232 14.83 9.50 -5.57
CA ALA A 232 15.98 10.36 -5.78
C ALA A 232 16.06 11.57 -4.83
N ARG A 233 14.97 11.87 -4.09
CA ARG A 233 14.87 12.97 -3.12
C ARG A 233 14.89 12.51 -1.67
N MET A 234 14.88 11.21 -1.43
CA MET A 234 14.98 10.57 -0.11
C MET A 234 16.45 10.40 0.28
#